data_c47fa32dc7289559d9e08280921c7f14
#
_entry.id   c47fa32dc7289559d9e08280921c7f14
#
_cell.length_a   1.000
_cell.length_b   1.000
_cell.length_c   1.000
_cell.angle_alpha   90.00
_cell.angle_beta   90.00
_cell.angle_gamma   90.00
#
_symmetry.space_group_name_H-M   'P 1'
#
loop_
_entity.id
_entity.type
_entity.pdbx_description
1 polymer ?
#
loop_
_entity_poly.entity_id
_entity_poly.type
_entity_poly.pdbx_seq_one_letter_code
_entity_poly.pdbx_strand_id
1 'polypeptide(L)'
;MEQSMNKTSIKWRASAIVLAVCLVLMVVTSVIGHNIQTAGGSVRTEELTFTTDVGASSHAKLFIPETATAETPAPAILLCHGYTASEDAMEANAIELSRRGYVVMALDMYGHGESTLPPDGYKQAEMGNVENYAPDLGSYSALQQFKNYDFIDRPRSACLATRWVPLPSRRALILPMPSGRQPIL
;
A
#
# COMPACT_ATOMS: atom_id res chain seq x y z
N MET A 1 21.18 48.91 31.80
CA MET A 1 21.21 47.43 31.99
C MET A 1 19.83 46.80 31.99
N GLU A 2 18.84 47.39 32.63
CA GLU A 2 17.46 46.90 32.79
C GLU A 2 16.69 46.78 31.45
N GLN A 3 16.84 47.73 30.51
CA GLN A 3 16.18 47.63 29.18
C GLN A 3 16.69 46.48 28.29
N SER A 4 17.94 46.05 28.47
CA SER A 4 18.52 44.93 27.72
C SER A 4 17.96 43.59 28.23
N MET A 5 17.79 43.42 29.55
CA MET A 5 17.20 42.22 30.16
C MET A 5 15.74 42.04 29.79
N ASN A 6 14.96 43.09 29.68
CA ASN A 6 13.55 43.03 29.30
C ASN A 6 13.37 42.57 27.84
N LYS A 7 14.18 43.08 26.90
CA LYS A 7 14.14 42.63 25.49
C LYS A 7 14.48 41.16 25.31
N THR A 8 15.42 40.64 26.10
CA THR A 8 15.80 39.21 26.05
C THR A 8 14.67 38.30 26.56
N SER A 9 14.04 38.68 27.70
CA SER A 9 12.92 37.93 28.26
C SER A 9 11.71 37.90 27.33
N ILE A 10 11.42 38.98 26.61
CA ILE A 10 10.33 39.05 25.61
C ILE A 10 10.62 38.11 24.42
N LYS A 11 11.86 38.07 23.95
CA LYS A 11 12.27 37.17 22.85
C LYS A 11 12.12 35.71 23.24
N TRP A 12 12.52 35.30 24.43
CA TRP A 12 12.39 33.95 24.94
C TRP A 12 10.93 33.52 25.07
N ARG A 13 10.07 34.42 25.56
CA ARG A 13 8.61 34.15 25.64
C ARG A 13 7.98 33.99 24.27
N ALA A 14 8.35 34.85 23.31
CA ALA A 14 7.86 34.74 21.93
C ALA A 14 8.30 33.42 21.28
N SER A 15 9.54 33.02 21.45
CA SER A 15 10.07 31.75 20.92
C SER A 15 9.37 30.54 21.57
N ALA A 16 9.11 30.59 22.87
CA ALA A 16 8.39 29.52 23.56
C ALA A 16 6.93 29.41 23.08
N ILE A 17 6.27 30.52 22.81
CA ILE A 17 4.92 30.53 22.23
C ILE A 17 4.92 29.93 20.83
N VAL A 18 5.86 30.33 19.98
CA VAL A 18 6.01 29.76 18.62
C VAL A 18 6.25 28.27 18.67
N LEU A 19 7.15 27.80 19.54
CA LEU A 19 7.40 26.37 19.73
C LEU A 19 6.13 25.62 20.16
N ALA A 20 5.39 26.15 21.13
CA ALA A 20 4.14 25.55 21.61
C ALA A 20 3.10 25.47 20.49
N VAL A 21 2.96 26.52 19.69
CA VAL A 21 2.04 26.53 18.54
C VAL A 21 2.47 25.48 17.50
N CYS A 22 3.76 25.38 17.18
CA CYS A 22 4.28 24.35 16.25
C CYS A 22 3.98 22.93 16.78
N LEU A 23 4.18 22.67 18.06
CA LEU A 23 3.88 21.36 18.66
C LEU A 23 2.39 21.02 18.59
N VAL A 24 1.53 21.99 18.88
CA VAL A 24 0.07 21.81 18.75
C VAL A 24 -0.31 21.53 17.30
N LEU A 25 0.24 22.28 16.34
CA LEU A 25 -0.03 22.04 14.92
C LEU A 25 0.45 20.65 14.48
N MET A 26 1.62 20.19 14.93
CA MET A 26 2.08 18.82 14.66
C MET A 26 1.12 17.76 15.16
N VAL A 27 0.63 17.89 16.38
CA VAL A 27 -0.34 16.94 16.93
C VAL A 27 -1.65 16.97 16.15
N VAL A 28 -2.17 18.16 15.86
CA VAL A 28 -3.41 18.32 15.10
C VAL A 28 -3.28 17.72 13.70
N THR A 29 -2.20 18.01 12.98
CA THR A 29 -1.99 17.46 11.63
C THR A 29 -1.78 15.95 11.67
N SER A 30 -1.11 15.39 12.67
CA SER A 30 -0.96 13.94 12.85
C SER A 30 -2.32 13.26 13.08
N VAL A 31 -3.17 13.83 13.91
CA VAL A 31 -4.52 13.29 14.17
C VAL A 31 -5.37 13.36 12.90
N ILE A 32 -5.34 14.47 12.18
CA ILE A 32 -6.06 14.61 10.91
C ILE A 32 -5.55 13.60 9.88
N GLY A 33 -4.22 13.46 9.74
CA GLY A 33 -3.59 12.51 8.83
C GLY A 33 -4.01 11.08 9.15
N HIS A 34 -3.94 10.68 10.43
CA HIS A 34 -4.38 9.36 10.86
C HIS A 34 -5.87 9.10 10.54
N ASN A 35 -6.74 10.07 10.79
CA ASN A 35 -8.17 9.93 10.45
C ASN A 35 -8.41 9.77 8.94
N ILE A 36 -7.63 10.46 8.10
CA ILE A 36 -7.73 10.32 6.64
C ILE A 36 -7.26 8.93 6.22
N GLN A 37 -6.10 8.49 6.68
CA GLN A 37 -5.48 7.20 6.32
C GLN A 37 -6.28 5.99 6.80
N THR A 38 -6.97 6.11 7.92
CA THR A 38 -7.81 5.03 8.47
C THR A 38 -9.30 5.21 8.17
N ALA A 39 -9.67 6.18 7.33
CA ALA A 39 -11.07 6.52 7.05
C ALA A 39 -11.91 6.69 8.34
N GLY A 40 -11.36 7.43 9.31
CA GLY A 40 -12.00 7.64 10.61
C GLY A 40 -11.95 6.42 11.54
N GLY A 41 -10.99 5.50 11.32
CA GLY A 41 -10.84 4.27 12.09
C GLY A 41 -11.57 3.06 11.49
N SER A 42 -12.31 3.23 10.41
CA SER A 42 -13.04 2.12 9.75
C SER A 42 -12.17 1.21 8.89
N VAL A 43 -10.92 1.58 8.67
CA VAL A 43 -9.93 0.82 7.92
C VAL A 43 -8.67 0.66 8.76
N ARG A 44 -8.28 -0.57 9.03
CA ARG A 44 -7.01 -0.92 9.67
C ARG A 44 -5.96 -1.14 8.58
N THR A 45 -4.74 -0.64 8.82
CA THR A 45 -3.61 -0.83 7.91
C THR A 45 -2.55 -1.71 8.55
N GLU A 46 -1.98 -2.63 7.78
CA GLU A 46 -0.86 -3.50 8.19
C GLU A 46 0.19 -3.51 7.10
N GLU A 47 1.46 -3.39 7.47
CA GLU A 47 2.58 -3.58 6.56
C GLU A 47 2.99 -5.04 6.54
N LEU A 48 3.29 -5.54 5.36
CA LEU A 48 3.61 -6.93 5.10
C LEU A 48 4.88 -7.03 4.27
N THR A 49 5.87 -7.77 4.78
CA THR A 49 7.04 -8.15 4.01
C THR A 49 7.06 -9.67 3.86
N PHE A 50 7.25 -10.16 2.64
CA PHE A 50 7.28 -11.59 2.33
C PHE A 50 8.31 -11.91 1.26
N THR A 51 8.82 -13.14 1.30
CA THR A 51 9.70 -13.65 0.25
C THR A 51 8.87 -14.25 -0.87
N THR A 52 9.18 -13.87 -2.10
CA THR A 52 8.51 -14.39 -3.30
C THR A 52 9.08 -15.74 -3.71
N ASP A 53 8.41 -16.44 -4.61
CA ASP A 53 8.83 -17.71 -5.19
C ASP A 53 10.17 -17.63 -5.95
N VAL A 54 10.53 -16.44 -6.40
CA VAL A 54 11.82 -16.16 -7.07
C VAL A 54 12.89 -15.62 -6.11
N GLY A 55 12.63 -15.60 -4.81
CA GLY A 55 13.59 -15.20 -3.77
C GLY A 55 13.75 -13.69 -3.56
N ALA A 56 12.91 -12.85 -4.15
CA ALA A 56 12.87 -11.43 -3.83
C ALA A 56 12.16 -11.18 -2.50
N SER A 57 12.58 -10.16 -1.77
CA SER A 57 11.79 -9.60 -0.67
C SER A 57 10.81 -8.60 -1.24
N SER A 58 9.51 -8.84 -1.08
CA SER A 58 8.46 -7.92 -1.50
C SER A 58 7.79 -7.30 -0.30
N HIS A 59 7.49 -6.01 -0.41
CA HIS A 59 6.75 -5.22 0.54
C HIS A 59 5.34 -4.92 0.01
N ALA A 60 4.37 -4.88 0.90
CA ALA A 60 2.99 -4.52 0.58
C ALA A 60 2.30 -3.93 1.80
N LYS A 61 1.34 -3.07 1.57
CA LYS A 61 0.47 -2.50 2.60
C LYS A 61 -0.94 -3.05 2.46
N LEU A 62 -1.45 -3.63 3.54
CA LEU A 62 -2.78 -4.23 3.59
C LEU A 62 -3.75 -3.26 4.25
N PHE A 63 -4.88 -3.01 3.61
CA PHE A 63 -5.98 -2.18 4.09
C PHE A 63 -7.18 -3.08 4.37
N ILE A 64 -7.59 -3.16 5.62
CA ILE A 64 -8.58 -4.13 6.12
C ILE A 64 -9.77 -3.35 6.67
N PRO A 65 -10.96 -3.46 6.08
CA PRO A 65 -12.17 -2.86 6.65
C PRO A 65 -12.54 -3.57 7.96
N GLU A 66 -13.05 -2.84 8.95
CA GLU A 66 -13.51 -3.42 10.22
C GLU A 66 -14.57 -4.52 10.04
N THR A 67 -15.30 -4.50 8.93
CA THR A 67 -16.33 -5.49 8.59
C THR A 67 -15.75 -6.83 8.13
N ALA A 68 -14.45 -6.90 7.77
CA ALA A 68 -13.80 -8.14 7.36
C ALA A 68 -13.31 -8.92 8.58
N THR A 69 -13.97 -10.02 8.88
CA THR A 69 -13.64 -10.93 9.99
C THR A 69 -13.62 -12.37 9.50
N ALA A 70 -13.15 -13.30 10.33
CA ALA A 70 -13.18 -14.72 9.99
C ALA A 70 -14.61 -15.24 9.77
N GLU A 71 -15.61 -14.67 10.49
CA GLU A 71 -17.03 -15.01 10.36
C GLU A 71 -17.68 -14.35 9.13
N THR A 72 -17.16 -13.18 8.72
CA THR A 72 -17.65 -12.43 7.56
C THR A 72 -16.48 -12.07 6.63
N PRO A 73 -15.91 -13.06 5.89
CA PRO A 73 -14.79 -12.81 5.01
C PRO A 73 -15.16 -11.87 3.87
N ALA A 74 -14.27 -10.91 3.59
CA ALA A 74 -14.44 -9.92 2.55
C ALA A 74 -13.71 -10.29 1.26
N PRO A 75 -14.21 -9.87 0.08
CA PRO A 75 -13.47 -10.02 -1.16
C PRO A 75 -12.19 -9.18 -1.11
N ALA A 76 -11.11 -9.67 -1.73
CA ALA A 76 -9.83 -9.00 -1.70
C ALA A 76 -9.42 -8.46 -3.08
N ILE A 77 -8.71 -7.34 -3.09
CA ILE A 77 -8.18 -6.69 -4.29
C ILE A 77 -6.69 -6.47 -4.09
N LEU A 78 -5.88 -6.93 -5.06
CA LEU A 78 -4.48 -6.56 -5.17
C LEU A 78 -4.37 -5.32 -6.07
N LEU A 79 -3.74 -4.25 -5.56
CA LEU A 79 -3.40 -3.05 -6.33
C LEU A 79 -1.92 -3.06 -6.67
N CYS A 80 -1.63 -2.90 -7.97
CA CYS A 80 -0.28 -2.75 -8.49
C CYS A 80 -0.11 -1.32 -9.03
N HIS A 81 0.93 -0.63 -8.60
CA HIS A 81 1.23 0.73 -9.02
C HIS A 81 1.76 0.80 -10.47
N GLY A 82 1.90 2.01 -11.02
CA GLY A 82 2.54 2.24 -12.31
C GLY A 82 4.07 2.32 -12.22
N TYR A 83 4.73 2.44 -13.38
CA TYR A 83 6.18 2.61 -13.46
C TYR A 83 6.64 3.84 -12.65
N THR A 84 7.78 3.73 -11.96
CA THR A 84 8.37 4.77 -11.09
C THR A 84 7.52 5.22 -9.89
N ALA A 85 6.56 4.42 -9.48
CA ALA A 85 5.73 4.66 -8.29
C ALA A 85 6.00 3.60 -7.21
N SER A 86 5.31 3.70 -6.09
CA SER A 86 5.27 2.74 -4.99
C SER A 86 3.81 2.45 -4.60
N GLU A 87 3.60 1.59 -3.61
CA GLU A 87 2.28 1.32 -3.05
C GLU A 87 1.59 2.58 -2.51
N ASP A 88 2.37 3.60 -2.06
CA ASP A 88 1.82 4.88 -1.60
C ASP A 88 0.95 5.57 -2.65
N ALA A 89 1.30 5.43 -3.94
CA ALA A 89 0.50 5.99 -5.02
C ALA A 89 -0.89 5.35 -5.13
N MET A 90 -1.08 4.18 -4.52
CA MET A 90 -2.35 3.44 -4.49
C MET A 90 -3.14 3.69 -3.21
N GLU A 91 -2.59 4.36 -2.21
CA GLU A 91 -3.18 4.50 -0.87
C GLU A 91 -4.61 5.08 -0.90
N ALA A 92 -4.82 6.16 -1.63
CA ALA A 92 -6.15 6.78 -1.74
C ALA A 92 -7.19 5.82 -2.35
N ASN A 93 -6.80 5.04 -3.37
CA ASN A 93 -7.66 4.04 -3.98
C ASN A 93 -7.90 2.86 -3.02
N ALA A 94 -6.87 2.44 -2.30
CA ALA A 94 -6.95 1.36 -1.33
C ALA A 94 -7.92 1.70 -0.18
N ILE A 95 -7.82 2.90 0.38
CA ILE A 95 -8.72 3.38 1.44
C ILE A 95 -10.16 3.41 0.92
N GLU A 96 -10.40 3.95 -0.27
CA GLU A 96 -11.76 4.06 -0.82
C GLU A 96 -12.37 2.69 -1.12
N LEU A 97 -11.60 1.73 -1.63
CA LEU A 97 -12.05 0.37 -1.84
C LEU A 97 -12.31 -0.35 -0.50
N SER A 98 -11.44 -0.15 0.50
CA SER A 98 -11.65 -0.74 1.83
C SER A 98 -12.89 -0.18 2.52
N ARG A 99 -13.18 1.10 2.38
CA ARG A 99 -14.45 1.69 2.85
C ARG A 99 -15.69 1.04 2.22
N ARG A 100 -15.55 0.46 1.03
CA ARG A 100 -16.61 -0.28 0.32
C ARG A 100 -16.65 -1.77 0.70
N GLY A 101 -15.84 -2.20 1.67
CA GLY A 101 -15.86 -3.55 2.20
C GLY A 101 -14.91 -4.53 1.51
N TYR A 102 -13.91 -4.04 0.76
CA TYR A 102 -12.85 -4.89 0.21
C TYR A 102 -11.64 -4.91 1.12
N VAL A 103 -11.01 -6.06 1.28
CA VAL A 103 -9.63 -6.12 1.76
C VAL A 103 -8.72 -5.74 0.59
N VAL A 104 -7.84 -4.77 0.78
CA VAL A 104 -7.00 -4.28 -0.32
C VAL A 104 -5.53 -4.42 0.05
N MET A 105 -4.75 -5.03 -0.83
CA MET A 105 -3.30 -5.09 -0.73
C MET A 105 -2.70 -4.19 -1.80
N ALA A 106 -1.96 -3.16 -1.40
CA ALA A 106 -1.15 -2.35 -2.30
C ALA A 106 0.28 -2.90 -2.28
N LEU A 107 0.78 -3.32 -3.46
CA LEU A 107 2.06 -3.99 -3.61
C LEU A 107 3.12 -3.03 -4.12
N ASP A 108 4.28 -3.03 -3.49
CA ASP A 108 5.52 -2.57 -4.10
C ASP A 108 6.02 -3.64 -5.08
N MET A 109 5.97 -3.33 -6.36
CA MET A 109 6.48 -4.23 -7.38
C MET A 109 8.01 -4.33 -7.30
N TYR A 110 8.61 -5.40 -7.83
CA TYR A 110 10.06 -5.62 -7.79
C TYR A 110 10.87 -4.37 -8.15
N GLY A 111 11.84 -4.02 -7.29
CA GLY A 111 12.72 -2.87 -7.46
C GLY A 111 12.07 -1.51 -7.28
N HIS A 112 10.88 -1.45 -6.70
CA HIS A 112 10.17 -0.22 -6.34
C HIS A 112 9.86 -0.20 -4.85
N GLY A 113 9.71 1.00 -4.28
CA GLY A 113 9.44 1.18 -2.86
C GLY A 113 10.44 0.42 -1.98
N GLU A 114 9.94 -0.41 -1.10
CA GLU A 114 10.74 -1.25 -0.20
C GLU A 114 11.00 -2.67 -0.75
N SER A 115 10.48 -3.00 -1.93
CA SER A 115 10.69 -4.31 -2.54
C SER A 115 12.05 -4.41 -3.22
N THR A 116 12.72 -5.55 -3.03
CA THR A 116 13.99 -5.85 -3.71
C THR A 116 13.78 -6.39 -5.11
N LEU A 117 14.86 -6.36 -5.91
CA LEU A 117 14.90 -7.15 -7.13
C LEU A 117 15.12 -8.62 -6.79
N PRO A 118 14.57 -9.56 -7.59
CA PRO A 118 14.96 -10.97 -7.49
C PRO A 118 16.47 -11.15 -7.64
N PRO A 119 17.08 -12.06 -6.88
CA PRO A 119 18.46 -12.46 -7.11
C PRO A 119 18.55 -13.12 -8.50
N ASP A 120 19.66 -12.96 -9.17
CA ASP A 120 20.02 -13.63 -10.44
C ASP A 120 19.06 -13.49 -11.64
N GLY A 121 19.39 -12.57 -12.52
CA GLY A 121 18.85 -12.50 -13.89
C GLY A 121 17.61 -11.65 -14.11
N TYR A 122 16.96 -11.17 -13.05
CA TYR A 122 15.90 -10.19 -13.20
C TYR A 122 16.49 -8.78 -13.12
N LYS A 123 16.53 -8.11 -14.23
CA LYS A 123 16.87 -6.69 -14.27
C LYS A 123 15.60 -5.88 -14.17
N GLN A 124 15.66 -4.76 -13.45
CA GLN A 124 14.63 -3.75 -13.53
C GLN A 124 14.43 -3.38 -15.00
N ALA A 125 13.19 -3.35 -15.48
CA ALA A 125 12.93 -3.09 -16.88
C ALA A 125 13.51 -1.73 -17.28
N GLU A 126 14.55 -1.76 -18.09
CA GLU A 126 14.86 -0.64 -18.96
C GLU A 126 13.75 -0.56 -19.99
N MET A 127 13.14 0.61 -20.14
CA MET A 127 12.08 0.84 -21.11
C MET A 127 12.53 0.32 -22.50
N GLY A 128 11.93 -0.77 -22.95
CA GLY A 128 12.18 -1.37 -24.26
C GLY A 128 12.87 -2.75 -24.28
N ASN A 129 13.37 -3.26 -23.16
CA ASN A 129 14.00 -4.59 -23.11
C ASN A 129 13.11 -5.59 -22.36
N VAL A 130 12.33 -6.36 -23.10
CA VAL A 130 11.28 -7.27 -22.58
C VAL A 130 11.83 -8.65 -22.21
N GLU A 131 13.07 -8.98 -22.59
CA GLU A 131 13.60 -10.37 -22.49
C GLU A 131 14.00 -10.79 -21.06
N ASN A 132 14.22 -9.84 -20.13
CA ASN A 132 14.65 -10.11 -18.75
C ASN A 132 13.66 -9.57 -17.70
N TYR A 133 12.40 -9.52 -18.02
CA TYR A 133 11.35 -8.96 -17.18
C TYR A 133 10.66 -10.07 -16.41
N ALA A 134 10.57 -9.95 -15.09
CA ALA A 134 9.67 -10.80 -14.31
C ALA A 134 8.23 -10.48 -14.73
N PRO A 135 7.52 -11.37 -15.42
CA PRO A 135 6.28 -11.01 -16.11
C PRO A 135 5.15 -10.59 -15.18
N ASP A 136 5.24 -10.93 -13.91
CA ASP A 136 4.24 -10.65 -12.88
C ASP A 136 4.67 -9.60 -11.86
N LEU A 137 5.96 -9.20 -11.86
CA LEU A 137 6.53 -8.20 -10.95
C LEU A 137 6.24 -8.45 -9.46
N GLY A 138 6.08 -9.71 -9.07
CA GLY A 138 5.75 -10.12 -7.70
C GLY A 138 4.25 -10.21 -7.41
N SER A 139 3.38 -9.86 -8.35
CA SER A 139 1.93 -9.86 -8.13
C SER A 139 1.36 -11.26 -7.87
N TYR A 140 1.92 -12.30 -8.49
CA TYR A 140 1.50 -13.67 -8.23
C TYR A 140 1.79 -14.10 -6.77
N SER A 141 3.01 -13.86 -6.31
CA SER A 141 3.39 -14.15 -4.92
C SER A 141 2.57 -13.33 -3.91
N ALA A 142 2.25 -12.07 -4.24
CA ALA A 142 1.37 -11.24 -3.42
C ALA A 142 -0.05 -11.81 -3.33
N LEU A 143 -0.64 -12.28 -4.43
CA LEU A 143 -1.94 -12.93 -4.44
C LEU A 143 -1.95 -14.23 -3.62
N GLN A 144 -0.82 -14.96 -3.56
CA GLN A 144 -0.71 -16.14 -2.71
C GLN A 144 -0.78 -15.79 -1.22
N GLN A 145 -0.36 -14.57 -0.82
CA GLN A 145 -0.44 -14.12 0.59
C GLN A 145 -1.90 -14.06 1.08
N PHE A 146 -2.88 -13.83 0.22
CA PHE A 146 -4.29 -13.83 0.61
C PHE A 146 -4.74 -15.15 1.26
N LYS A 147 -4.04 -16.26 1.02
CA LYS A 147 -4.33 -17.55 1.64
C LYS A 147 -4.03 -17.60 3.13
N ASN A 148 -3.20 -16.67 3.62
CA ASN A 148 -2.76 -16.63 5.00
C ASN A 148 -3.77 -15.92 5.93
N TYR A 149 -4.83 -15.35 5.35
CA TYR A 149 -5.83 -14.57 6.08
C TYR A 149 -7.20 -15.24 6.01
N ASP A 150 -7.79 -15.51 7.16
CA ASP A 150 -9.12 -16.13 7.31
C ASP A 150 -10.29 -15.17 7.02
N PHE A 151 -10.04 -13.85 7.17
CA PHE A 151 -10.98 -12.78 6.84
C PHE A 151 -11.05 -12.45 5.35
N ILE A 152 -10.35 -13.19 4.47
CA ILE A 152 -10.38 -12.99 3.01
C ILE A 152 -11.21 -14.08 2.33
N ASP A 153 -12.21 -13.64 1.56
CA ASP A 153 -12.97 -14.50 0.65
C ASP A 153 -12.19 -14.72 -0.66
N ARG A 154 -11.39 -15.76 -0.71
CA ARG A 154 -10.47 -16.07 -1.81
C ARG A 154 -11.16 -16.26 -3.17
N PRO A 155 -12.34 -16.92 -3.28
CA PRO A 155 -13.04 -17.07 -4.55
C PRO A 155 -13.46 -15.74 -5.18
N ARG A 156 -13.55 -14.67 -4.40
CA ARG A 156 -13.93 -13.32 -4.84
C ARG A 156 -12.77 -12.35 -4.86
N SER A 157 -11.52 -12.82 -4.94
CA SER A 157 -10.35 -11.96 -5.00
C SER A 157 -10.00 -11.60 -6.44
N ALA A 158 -9.59 -10.35 -6.66
CA ALA A 158 -9.22 -9.80 -7.96
C ALA A 158 -7.89 -9.06 -7.89
N CYS A 159 -7.25 -8.85 -9.03
CA CYS A 159 -6.09 -7.96 -9.16
C CYS A 159 -6.45 -6.77 -10.04
N LEU A 160 -6.15 -5.57 -9.57
CA LEU A 160 -6.33 -4.33 -10.32
C LEU A 160 -4.97 -3.67 -10.52
N ALA A 161 -4.53 -3.56 -11.77
CA ALA A 161 -3.30 -2.89 -12.13
C ALA A 161 -3.58 -1.52 -12.75
N THR A 162 -2.80 -0.51 -12.37
CA THR A 162 -2.86 0.77 -13.05
C THR A 162 -2.11 0.73 -14.40
N ARG A 163 -2.37 1.68 -15.24
CA ARG A 163 -2.20 1.75 -16.70
C ARG A 163 -0.84 1.36 -17.31
N TRP A 164 0.22 1.05 -16.55
CA TRP A 164 1.57 0.78 -17.06
C TRP A 164 2.14 -0.57 -16.64
N VAL A 165 1.31 -1.57 -16.47
CA VAL A 165 1.82 -2.95 -16.39
C VAL A 165 2.01 -3.46 -17.82
N PRO A 166 3.18 -3.93 -18.23
CA PRO A 166 3.39 -4.47 -19.57
C PRO A 166 2.39 -5.57 -19.92
N LEU A 167 1.96 -5.60 -21.16
CA LEU A 167 0.95 -6.52 -21.71
C LEU A 167 1.09 -8.01 -21.32
N PRO A 168 2.28 -8.59 -21.09
CA PRO A 168 2.38 -9.96 -20.60
C PRO A 168 1.75 -10.21 -19.25
N SER A 169 1.71 -9.21 -18.37
CA SER A 169 1.14 -9.33 -17.04
C SER A 169 -0.40 -9.34 -17.02
N ARG A 170 -1.06 -8.94 -18.11
CA ARG A 170 -2.52 -9.07 -18.24
C ARG A 170 -3.02 -10.51 -18.19
N ARG A 171 -2.18 -11.52 -18.50
CA ARG A 171 -2.54 -12.93 -18.38
C ARG A 171 -2.38 -13.49 -16.97
N ALA A 172 -1.53 -12.88 -16.13
CA ALA A 172 -1.38 -13.26 -14.72
C ALA A 172 -2.50 -12.72 -13.82
N LEU A 173 -3.28 -11.78 -14.33
CA LEU A 173 -4.33 -11.06 -13.59
C LEU A 173 -5.62 -11.85 -13.39
N ILE A 174 -5.79 -12.99 -14.04
CA ILE A 174 -6.98 -13.83 -13.84
C ILE A 174 -6.50 -15.09 -13.13
N LEU A 175 -6.66 -15.12 -11.80
CA LEU A 175 -6.60 -16.40 -11.09
C LEU A 175 -7.62 -17.34 -11.75
N PRO A 176 -7.26 -18.61 -12.04
CA PRO A 176 -8.24 -19.57 -12.48
C PRO A 176 -9.30 -19.66 -11.39
N MET A 177 -10.49 -19.15 -11.71
CA MET A 177 -11.67 -19.42 -10.91
C MET A 177 -11.82 -20.94 -10.81
N PRO A 178 -12.14 -21.49 -9.64
CA PRO A 178 -12.50 -22.89 -9.56
C PRO A 178 -13.58 -23.15 -10.60
N SER A 179 -13.38 -24.20 -11.40
CA SER A 179 -14.23 -24.60 -12.51
C SER A 179 -15.71 -24.48 -12.17
N GLY A 180 -16.40 -23.51 -12.79
CA GLY A 180 -17.86 -23.43 -12.70
C GLY A 180 -18.53 -22.06 -12.72
N ARG A 181 -17.80 -20.91 -12.73
CA ARG A 181 -18.47 -19.60 -12.87
C ARG A 181 -17.73 -18.69 -13.85
N GLN A 182 -18.47 -18.15 -14.79
CA GLN A 182 -18.01 -17.15 -15.77
C GLN A 182 -17.68 -15.82 -15.08
N PRO A 183 -16.66 -15.07 -15.55
CA PRO A 183 -16.37 -13.74 -15.05
C PRO A 183 -17.52 -12.79 -15.38
N ILE A 184 -17.94 -12.01 -14.42
CA ILE A 184 -18.81 -10.86 -14.65
C ILE A 184 -17.90 -9.73 -15.16
N LEU A 185 -18.13 -9.30 -16.40
CA LEU A 185 -17.49 -8.13 -17.01
C LEU A 185 -17.96 -6.82 -16.35
#